data_fe4a72512efb9ebe73b4dbef3b568d5e
#
_entry.id   fe4a72512efb9ebe73b4dbef3b568d5e
#
_cell.length_a   1.000
_cell.length_b   1.000
_cell.length_c   1.000
_cell.angle_alpha   90.00
_cell.angle_beta   90.00
_cell.angle_gamma   90.00
#
_symmetry.space_group_name_H-M   'P 1'
#
loop_
_entity.id
_entity.type
_entity.pdbx_description
1 polymer ?
#
loop_
_entity_poly.entity_id
_entity_poly.type
_entity_poly.pdbx_seq_one_letter_code
_entity_poly.pdbx_strand_id
1 'polypeptide(L)'
;AEIKGVRVMGQPDGCFGRLGFLSKSVDSIAGYWEMAGHVTEVAGPLYPQGFPPDLVAVLEQAFGRKILGNRQASEMAMLREYEAEHLSSGSLVVWTDGRRTCHVAVHESAMRRDEFFQRCRDARKLLKDPWGIARVSAHPFVGDEGAVGFSPQSREFVIEPPGLTMFDVLNRASQILIGVGKVGDLFSGRGLTRSVPVGHWTSLLAEVTGMFRKVPRGLIFAGLDLLESDPAQSAAALHDFDRRLSEVLELLGPGDLLVVTGDHGRDLTKDDWAPTREYVPLLATGPKLAYGVNLGIRASAADLGHTIVEALQGGQLPVGESFLDAIRAG
;
A
#
# COMPACT_ATOMS: atom_id res chain seq x y z
N ALA A 1 7.19 -13.02 24.71
CA ALA A 1 8.65 -12.78 24.67
C ALA A 1 8.90 -11.30 24.88
N GLU A 2 9.88 -10.94 25.71
CA GLU A 2 10.31 -9.55 25.84
C GLU A 2 11.07 -9.12 24.58
N ILE A 3 10.68 -7.97 24.04
CA ILE A 3 11.43 -7.33 22.94
C ILE A 3 12.39 -6.32 23.58
N LYS A 4 13.70 -6.49 23.36
CA LYS A 4 14.71 -5.60 23.91
C LYS A 4 14.46 -4.15 23.48
N GLY A 5 14.35 -3.26 24.45
CA GLY A 5 14.09 -1.83 24.22
C GLY A 5 12.60 -1.44 24.18
N VAL A 6 11.68 -2.41 24.22
CA VAL A 6 10.23 -2.17 24.32
C VAL A 6 9.78 -2.35 25.77
N ARG A 7 9.18 -1.32 26.33
CA ARG A 7 8.64 -1.39 27.69
C ARG A 7 7.41 -2.29 27.73
N VAL A 8 7.42 -3.28 28.61
CA VAL A 8 6.23 -4.11 28.86
C VAL A 8 5.20 -3.25 29.61
N MET A 9 4.04 -3.06 29.03
CA MET A 9 2.90 -2.39 29.69
C MET A 9 2.05 -3.45 30.38
N GLY A 10 1.68 -3.18 31.65
CA GLY A 10 0.83 -4.07 32.41
C GLY A 10 -0.61 -4.15 31.90
N GLN A 11 -1.13 -3.02 31.40
CA GLN A 11 -2.44 -2.93 30.77
C GLN A 11 -2.32 -1.99 29.55
N PRO A 12 -2.64 -2.46 28.34
CA PRO A 12 -2.66 -1.61 27.14
C PRO A 12 -3.80 -0.58 27.18
N ASP A 13 -3.53 0.61 26.66
CA ASP A 13 -4.52 1.70 26.53
C ASP A 13 -5.44 1.56 25.30
N GLY A 14 -5.51 0.36 24.73
CA GLY A 14 -6.33 0.05 23.56
C GLY A 14 -6.57 -1.45 23.43
N CYS A 15 -7.24 -1.81 22.35
CA CYS A 15 -7.49 -3.20 21.98
C CYS A 15 -6.39 -3.66 21.04
N PHE A 16 -6.02 -4.94 21.12
CA PHE A 16 -4.94 -5.50 20.32
C PHE A 16 -5.25 -6.92 19.87
N GLY A 17 -4.66 -7.31 18.76
CA GLY A 17 -4.79 -8.65 18.19
C GLY A 17 -3.86 -8.81 16.99
N ARG A 18 -4.20 -9.76 16.13
CA ARG A 18 -3.47 -10.06 14.89
C ARG A 18 -4.46 -10.31 13.78
N LEU A 19 -4.11 -9.86 12.55
CA LEU A 19 -4.85 -10.18 11.34
C LEU A 19 -4.10 -11.22 10.50
N GLY A 20 -4.82 -12.24 10.06
CA GLY A 20 -4.39 -13.13 8.99
C GLY A 20 -4.90 -12.66 7.63
N PHE A 21 -4.47 -13.34 6.57
CA PHE A 21 -4.92 -13.07 5.20
C PHE A 21 -5.38 -14.36 4.55
N LEU A 22 -6.55 -14.34 3.94
CA LEU A 22 -7.14 -15.42 3.13
C LEU A 22 -6.76 -15.31 1.65
N SER A 23 -6.43 -14.10 1.20
CA SER A 23 -6.03 -13.84 -0.19
C SER A 23 -4.88 -14.73 -0.63
N LYS A 24 -4.99 -15.36 -1.81
CA LYS A 24 -3.94 -16.25 -2.33
C LYS A 24 -2.73 -15.52 -2.87
N SER A 25 -2.89 -14.27 -3.32
CA SER A 25 -1.77 -13.38 -3.60
C SER A 25 -1.18 -12.81 -2.31
N VAL A 26 0.15 -12.64 -2.29
CA VAL A 26 0.89 -12.07 -1.16
C VAL A 26 1.61 -10.82 -1.67
N ASP A 27 0.88 -9.73 -1.75
CA ASP A 27 1.36 -8.42 -2.19
C ASP A 27 0.51 -7.32 -1.54
N SER A 28 0.98 -6.08 -1.58
CA SER A 28 0.26 -4.94 -1.00
C SER A 28 -1.14 -4.78 -1.60
N ILE A 29 -1.32 -5.05 -2.90
CA ILE A 29 -2.63 -4.92 -3.55
C ILE A 29 -3.64 -5.85 -2.88
N ALA A 30 -3.28 -7.15 -2.77
CA ALA A 30 -4.15 -8.14 -2.15
C ALA A 30 -4.40 -7.84 -0.67
N GLY A 31 -3.38 -7.37 0.06
CA GLY A 31 -3.51 -6.99 1.47
C GLY A 31 -4.47 -5.82 1.67
N TYR A 32 -4.30 -4.73 0.93
CA TYR A 32 -5.21 -3.58 0.99
C TYR A 32 -6.63 -3.92 0.56
N TRP A 33 -6.80 -4.73 -0.49
CA TRP A 33 -8.11 -5.15 -0.93
C TRP A 33 -8.81 -6.03 0.11
N GLU A 34 -8.07 -6.93 0.76
CA GLU A 34 -8.64 -7.76 1.81
C GLU A 34 -9.04 -6.94 3.04
N MET A 35 -8.19 -5.99 3.48
CA MET A 35 -8.58 -5.03 4.51
C MET A 35 -9.84 -4.23 4.14
N ALA A 36 -10.08 -4.03 2.86
CA ALA A 36 -11.29 -3.37 2.36
C ALA A 36 -12.46 -4.34 2.09
N GLY A 37 -12.34 -5.62 2.45
CA GLY A 37 -13.40 -6.62 2.33
C GLY A 37 -13.41 -7.43 1.04
N HIS A 38 -12.34 -7.38 0.22
CA HIS A 38 -12.22 -8.16 -1.00
C HIS A 38 -11.07 -9.16 -0.93
N VAL A 39 -11.37 -10.45 -0.78
CA VAL A 39 -10.39 -11.54 -0.79
C VAL A 39 -10.01 -11.92 -2.22
N THR A 40 -8.72 -11.95 -2.53
CA THR A 40 -8.20 -12.38 -3.83
C THR A 40 -8.09 -13.91 -3.87
N GLU A 41 -9.03 -14.56 -4.56
CA GLU A 41 -9.13 -16.02 -4.57
C GLU A 41 -8.13 -16.73 -5.49
N VAL A 42 -7.56 -16.03 -6.45
CA VAL A 42 -6.61 -16.59 -7.42
C VAL A 42 -5.23 -15.95 -7.22
N ALA A 43 -4.22 -16.78 -7.03
CA ALA A 43 -2.84 -16.32 -7.07
C ALA A 43 -2.50 -15.87 -8.50
N GLY A 44 -1.91 -14.67 -8.62
CA GLY A 44 -1.45 -14.18 -9.91
C GLY A 44 -0.20 -14.92 -10.41
N PRO A 45 0.18 -14.72 -11.68
CA PRO A 45 1.38 -15.28 -12.26
C PRO A 45 2.63 -14.76 -11.54
N LEU A 46 3.71 -15.52 -11.64
CA LEU A 46 5.04 -15.17 -11.13
C LEU A 46 6.00 -14.95 -12.27
N TYR A 47 6.88 -13.96 -12.12
CA TYR A 47 7.87 -13.54 -13.11
C TYR A 47 9.29 -13.48 -12.51
N PRO A 48 9.80 -14.55 -11.90
CA PRO A 48 11.10 -14.51 -11.21
C PRO A 48 12.28 -14.32 -12.14
N GLN A 49 12.10 -14.57 -13.44
CA GLN A 49 13.14 -14.42 -14.47
C GLN A 49 12.90 -13.24 -15.43
N GLY A 50 11.94 -12.36 -15.10
CA GLY A 50 11.49 -11.29 -15.98
C GLY A 50 10.25 -11.65 -16.78
N PHE A 51 9.76 -10.70 -17.55
CA PHE A 51 8.54 -10.84 -18.35
C PHE A 51 8.82 -11.61 -19.66
N PRO A 52 7.86 -12.38 -20.17
CA PRO A 52 8.01 -13.10 -21.42
C PRO A 52 8.09 -12.15 -22.62
N PRO A 53 8.67 -12.60 -23.77
CA PRO A 53 8.94 -11.74 -24.93
C PRO A 53 7.71 -11.05 -25.51
N ASP A 54 6.55 -11.69 -25.48
CA ASP A 54 5.29 -11.12 -25.97
C ASP A 54 4.80 -9.96 -25.07
N LEU A 55 4.96 -10.06 -23.75
CA LEU A 55 4.68 -8.95 -22.83
C LEU A 55 5.68 -7.80 -23.04
N VAL A 56 6.97 -8.11 -23.20
CA VAL A 56 8.00 -7.11 -23.52
C VAL A 56 7.65 -6.35 -24.79
N ALA A 57 7.23 -7.05 -25.85
CA ALA A 57 6.82 -6.42 -27.11
C ALA A 57 5.63 -5.46 -26.92
N VAL A 58 4.66 -5.81 -26.09
CA VAL A 58 3.52 -4.93 -25.75
C VAL A 58 3.99 -3.69 -25.01
N LEU A 59 4.93 -3.82 -24.07
CA LEU A 59 5.51 -2.67 -23.36
C LEU A 59 6.28 -1.76 -24.33
N GLU A 60 7.16 -2.32 -25.17
CA GLU A 60 7.90 -1.56 -26.18
C GLU A 60 6.97 -0.78 -27.12
N GLN A 61 5.88 -1.41 -27.54
CA GLN A 61 4.87 -0.74 -28.37
C GLN A 61 4.15 0.38 -27.63
N ALA A 62 3.73 0.13 -26.37
CA ALA A 62 2.99 1.11 -25.57
C ALA A 62 3.81 2.37 -25.28
N PHE A 63 5.10 2.20 -25.06
CA PHE A 63 6.00 3.32 -24.77
C PHE A 63 6.70 3.88 -26.01
N GLY A 64 6.71 3.15 -27.13
CA GLY A 64 7.46 3.50 -28.34
C GLY A 64 8.98 3.49 -28.14
N ARG A 65 9.49 2.67 -27.21
CA ARG A 65 10.90 2.61 -26.80
C ARG A 65 11.32 1.19 -26.49
N LYS A 66 12.61 0.92 -26.64
CA LYS A 66 13.23 -0.35 -26.25
C LYS A 66 13.29 -0.47 -24.72
N ILE A 67 13.39 -1.71 -24.26
CA ILE A 67 13.48 -2.05 -22.85
C ILE A 67 14.90 -2.50 -22.49
N LEU A 68 15.39 -2.00 -21.37
CA LEU A 68 16.61 -2.45 -20.68
C LEU A 68 16.20 -3.21 -19.41
N GLY A 69 16.99 -4.21 -19.03
CA GLY A 69 16.81 -4.98 -17.81
C GLY A 69 15.89 -6.18 -18.00
N ASN A 70 14.62 -6.09 -17.63
CA ASN A 70 13.64 -7.17 -17.65
C ASN A 70 14.06 -8.40 -16.81
N ARG A 71 14.35 -8.19 -15.55
CA ARG A 71 14.66 -9.24 -14.58
C ARG A 71 14.09 -8.88 -13.20
N GLN A 72 14.08 -9.84 -12.29
CA GLN A 72 13.78 -9.55 -10.89
C GLN A 72 14.97 -8.83 -10.25
N ALA A 73 14.72 -7.67 -9.66
CA ALA A 73 15.75 -6.87 -8.99
C ALA A 73 15.15 -5.80 -8.09
N SER A 74 16.00 -5.18 -7.25
CA SER A 74 15.64 -3.98 -6.51
C SER A 74 15.72 -2.73 -7.40
N GLU A 75 14.95 -1.71 -7.06
CA GLU A 75 14.88 -0.44 -7.79
C GLU A 75 16.25 0.20 -8.00
N MET A 76 17.03 0.34 -6.91
CA MET A 76 18.35 0.95 -6.96
C MET A 76 19.39 0.12 -7.74
N ALA A 77 19.28 -1.21 -7.72
CA ALA A 77 20.16 -2.06 -8.52
C ALA A 77 19.92 -1.84 -10.02
N MET A 78 18.65 -1.77 -10.42
CA MET A 78 18.28 -1.51 -11.81
C MET A 78 18.69 -0.13 -12.28
N LEU A 79 18.49 0.89 -11.45
CA LEU A 79 18.87 2.24 -11.82
C LEU A 79 20.37 2.36 -12.02
N ARG A 80 21.19 1.88 -11.08
CA ARG A 80 22.68 1.93 -11.18
C ARG A 80 23.24 1.15 -12.37
N GLU A 81 22.62 0.03 -12.72
CA GLU A 81 23.10 -0.83 -13.80
C GLU A 81 22.81 -0.23 -15.19
N TYR A 82 21.67 0.45 -15.34
CA TYR A 82 21.18 0.89 -16.64
C TYR A 82 21.13 2.39 -16.85
N GLU A 83 21.54 3.22 -15.87
CA GLU A 83 21.46 4.68 -15.99
C GLU A 83 22.20 5.24 -17.20
N ALA A 84 23.44 4.81 -17.45
CA ALA A 84 24.26 5.28 -18.56
C ALA A 84 23.65 4.90 -19.92
N GLU A 85 23.22 3.65 -20.06
CA GLU A 85 22.58 3.19 -21.31
C GLU A 85 21.23 3.86 -21.53
N HIS A 86 20.43 4.06 -20.45
CA HIS A 86 19.18 4.81 -20.53
C HIS A 86 19.41 6.26 -20.97
N LEU A 87 20.35 6.97 -20.35
CA LEU A 87 20.64 8.38 -20.66
C LEU A 87 21.09 8.57 -22.11
N SER A 88 21.87 7.61 -22.66
CA SER A 88 22.34 7.66 -24.03
C SER A 88 21.31 7.24 -25.07
N SER A 89 20.50 6.21 -24.79
CA SER A 89 19.57 5.60 -25.78
C SER A 89 18.13 6.08 -25.62
N GLY A 90 17.74 6.54 -24.43
CA GLY A 90 16.36 6.82 -24.05
C GLY A 90 15.49 5.57 -23.90
N SER A 91 16.08 4.36 -23.88
CA SER A 91 15.37 3.10 -23.66
C SER A 91 14.83 3.04 -22.23
N LEU A 92 13.71 2.35 -22.00
CA LEU A 92 13.10 2.25 -20.64
C LEU A 92 13.89 1.26 -19.79
N VAL A 93 14.05 1.57 -18.50
CA VAL A 93 14.50 0.58 -17.52
C VAL A 93 13.29 -0.13 -16.94
N VAL A 94 13.18 -1.45 -17.15
CA VAL A 94 12.03 -2.27 -16.73
C VAL A 94 12.50 -3.44 -15.90
N TRP A 95 11.78 -3.69 -14.80
CA TRP A 95 12.04 -4.85 -13.94
C TRP A 95 10.76 -5.35 -13.27
N THR A 96 10.85 -6.46 -12.58
CA THR A 96 9.76 -7.06 -11.81
C THR A 96 10.17 -7.31 -10.36
N ASP A 97 9.21 -7.32 -9.46
CA ASP A 97 9.33 -7.83 -8.08
C ASP A 97 9.23 -9.38 -8.02
N GLY A 98 9.26 -10.04 -9.18
CA GLY A 98 9.04 -11.48 -9.32
C GLY A 98 7.56 -11.88 -9.32
N ARG A 99 6.65 -10.92 -9.18
CA ARG A 99 5.20 -11.12 -9.07
C ARG A 99 4.45 -10.36 -10.16
N ARG A 100 3.32 -9.76 -9.82
CA ARG A 100 2.39 -9.08 -10.73
C ARG A 100 2.67 -7.59 -10.92
N THR A 101 3.85 -7.11 -10.50
CA THR A 101 4.25 -5.71 -10.68
C THR A 101 5.23 -5.57 -11.82
N CYS A 102 4.91 -4.68 -12.75
CA CYS A 102 5.82 -4.18 -13.78
C CYS A 102 6.34 -2.81 -13.33
N HIS A 103 7.60 -2.74 -12.94
CA HIS A 103 8.28 -1.50 -12.63
C HIS A 103 8.87 -0.90 -13.90
N VAL A 104 8.71 0.40 -14.08
CA VAL A 104 9.24 1.14 -15.22
C VAL A 104 9.91 2.41 -14.72
N ALA A 105 11.16 2.65 -15.10
CA ALA A 105 11.85 3.90 -14.80
C ALA A 105 12.27 4.63 -16.09
N VAL A 106 12.21 5.96 -16.00
CA VAL A 106 12.62 6.87 -17.07
C VAL A 106 13.21 8.15 -16.48
N HIS A 107 14.27 8.65 -17.08
CA HIS A 107 14.82 9.97 -16.73
C HIS A 107 13.90 11.09 -17.23
N GLU A 108 13.66 12.12 -16.43
CA GLU A 108 12.73 13.22 -16.76
C GLU A 108 13.20 14.04 -17.99
N SER A 109 14.48 13.99 -18.38
CA SER A 109 14.96 14.58 -19.63
C SER A 109 14.63 13.73 -20.87
N ALA A 110 14.51 12.41 -20.72
CA ALA A 110 14.20 11.51 -21.81
C ALA A 110 12.71 11.44 -22.15
N MET A 111 11.85 11.63 -21.13
CA MET A 111 10.41 11.70 -21.29
C MET A 111 9.81 12.58 -20.18
N ARG A 112 8.98 13.54 -20.56
CA ARG A 112 8.28 14.39 -19.59
C ARG A 112 7.41 13.54 -18.66
N ARG A 113 7.41 13.84 -17.37
CA ARG A 113 6.71 13.08 -16.35
C ARG A 113 5.23 12.85 -16.64
N ASP A 114 4.50 13.86 -17.11
CA ASP A 114 3.07 13.73 -17.43
C ASP A 114 2.83 12.74 -18.59
N GLU A 115 3.68 12.77 -19.61
CA GLU A 115 3.66 11.80 -20.71
C GLU A 115 3.99 10.40 -20.20
N PHE A 116 5.01 10.27 -19.36
CA PHE A 116 5.41 9.00 -18.75
C PHE A 116 4.26 8.37 -17.97
N PHE A 117 3.62 9.13 -17.10
CA PHE A 117 2.49 8.64 -16.33
C PHE A 117 1.28 8.27 -17.20
N GLN A 118 1.03 9.04 -18.27
CA GLN A 118 -0.02 8.68 -19.21
C GLN A 118 0.28 7.36 -19.92
N ARG A 119 1.53 7.15 -20.37
CA ARG A 119 1.95 5.88 -21.00
C ARG A 119 1.90 4.70 -20.04
N CYS A 120 2.29 4.89 -18.77
CA CYS A 120 2.14 3.85 -17.73
C CYS A 120 0.67 3.48 -17.50
N ARG A 121 -0.23 4.47 -17.46
CA ARG A 121 -1.68 4.23 -17.34
C ARG A 121 -2.22 3.45 -18.54
N ASP A 122 -1.78 3.77 -19.73
CA ASP A 122 -2.24 3.08 -20.95
C ASP A 122 -1.64 1.68 -21.06
N ALA A 123 -0.34 1.50 -20.74
CA ALA A 123 0.29 0.21 -20.62
C ALA A 123 -0.47 -0.68 -19.62
N ARG A 124 -0.86 -0.16 -18.44
CA ARG A 124 -1.63 -0.91 -17.44
C ARG A 124 -2.91 -1.52 -18.03
N LYS A 125 -3.60 -0.82 -18.92
CA LYS A 125 -4.83 -1.32 -19.57
C LYS A 125 -4.55 -2.50 -20.51
N LEU A 126 -3.37 -2.54 -21.14
CA LEU A 126 -2.95 -3.58 -22.07
C LEU A 126 -2.43 -4.85 -21.35
N LEU A 127 -1.85 -4.68 -20.16
CA LEU A 127 -1.18 -5.74 -19.40
C LEU A 127 -2.13 -6.57 -18.53
N LYS A 128 -3.37 -6.79 -18.99
CA LYS A 128 -4.36 -7.68 -18.37
C LYS A 128 -4.07 -9.14 -18.76
N ASP A 129 -5.13 -9.90 -18.97
CA ASP A 129 -5.00 -11.26 -19.50
C ASP A 129 -4.34 -11.26 -20.89
N PRO A 130 -3.46 -12.24 -21.18
CA PRO A 130 -3.18 -13.42 -20.33
C PRO A 130 -2.07 -13.21 -19.27
N TRP A 131 -1.42 -12.05 -19.22
CA TRP A 131 -0.23 -11.83 -18.36
C TRP A 131 -0.57 -11.53 -16.89
N GLY A 132 -1.79 -11.13 -16.58
CA GLY A 132 -2.24 -10.93 -15.20
C GLY A 132 -1.42 -9.92 -14.39
N ILE A 133 -0.77 -8.95 -15.05
CA ILE A 133 -0.06 -7.87 -14.36
C ILE A 133 -1.10 -7.01 -13.62
N ALA A 134 -0.94 -6.86 -12.32
CA ALA A 134 -1.87 -6.11 -11.50
C ALA A 134 -1.48 -4.63 -11.35
N ARG A 135 -0.18 -4.32 -11.45
CA ARG A 135 0.36 -3.00 -11.21
C ARG A 135 1.46 -2.63 -12.22
N VAL A 136 1.41 -1.40 -12.72
CA VAL A 136 2.55 -0.72 -13.34
C VAL A 136 3.02 0.36 -12.37
N SER A 137 4.24 0.22 -11.85
CA SER A 137 4.87 1.16 -10.93
C SER A 137 5.82 2.06 -11.72
N ALA A 138 5.53 3.35 -11.72
CA ALA A 138 6.25 4.35 -12.51
C ALA A 138 7.25 5.09 -11.63
N HIS A 139 8.53 5.03 -11.99
CA HIS A 139 9.65 5.60 -11.25
C HIS A 139 10.37 6.64 -12.11
N PRO A 140 9.91 7.89 -12.15
CA PRO A 140 10.69 8.95 -12.76
C PRO A 140 11.97 9.17 -11.96
N PHE A 141 13.07 9.47 -12.64
CA PHE A 141 14.32 9.80 -11.96
C PHE A 141 15.02 11.00 -12.61
N VAL A 142 15.93 11.60 -11.87
CA VAL A 142 16.65 12.82 -12.22
C VAL A 142 18.12 12.71 -11.84
N GLY A 143 18.94 13.61 -12.33
CA GLY A 143 20.38 13.71 -11.99
C GLY A 143 21.26 13.42 -13.20
N ASP A 144 22.54 13.64 -13.04
CA ASP A 144 23.54 13.33 -14.05
C ASP A 144 24.04 11.89 -13.86
N GLU A 145 24.69 11.34 -14.90
CA GLU A 145 25.31 10.02 -14.85
C GLU A 145 26.23 9.86 -13.64
N GLY A 146 26.08 8.79 -12.89
CA GLY A 146 26.77 8.52 -11.62
C GLY A 146 26.18 9.21 -10.38
N ALA A 147 25.17 10.08 -10.55
CA ALA A 147 24.51 10.80 -9.48
C ALA A 147 22.99 10.85 -9.62
N VAL A 148 22.42 9.85 -10.30
CA VAL A 148 20.97 9.76 -10.49
C VAL A 148 20.23 9.33 -9.22
N GLY A 149 19.01 9.81 -9.07
CA GLY A 149 18.12 9.43 -7.98
C GLY A 149 16.67 9.45 -8.39
N PHE A 150 15.85 8.60 -7.76
CA PHE A 150 14.41 8.59 -8.01
C PHE A 150 13.76 9.91 -7.58
N SER A 151 12.86 10.39 -8.41
CA SER A 151 11.98 11.49 -8.06
C SER A 151 11.02 11.05 -6.94
N PRO A 152 10.70 11.92 -5.95
CA PRO A 152 9.74 11.60 -4.90
C PRO A 152 8.30 11.45 -5.41
N GLN A 153 8.09 11.59 -6.72
CA GLN A 153 6.77 11.59 -7.35
C GLN A 153 6.49 10.29 -8.12
N SER A 154 6.90 9.15 -7.60
CA SER A 154 6.49 7.84 -8.11
C SER A 154 4.97 7.68 -8.07
N ARG A 155 4.41 6.92 -9.04
CA ARG A 155 2.98 6.63 -9.15
C ARG A 155 2.76 5.15 -9.40
N GLU A 156 1.68 4.64 -8.86
CA GLU A 156 1.24 3.27 -9.10
C GLU A 156 -0.05 3.25 -9.92
N PHE A 157 -0.07 2.49 -11.00
CA PHE A 157 -1.25 2.25 -11.83
C PHE A 157 -1.71 0.82 -11.61
N VAL A 158 -2.74 0.65 -10.82
CA VAL A 158 -3.25 -0.65 -10.36
C VAL A 158 -4.56 -0.97 -11.07
N ILE A 159 -4.88 -2.26 -11.23
CA ILE A 159 -6.23 -2.66 -11.65
C ILE A 159 -7.24 -2.29 -10.56
N GLU A 160 -8.47 -2.04 -10.95
CA GLU A 160 -9.56 -1.87 -9.97
C GLU A 160 -9.82 -3.19 -9.22
N PRO A 161 -10.20 -3.14 -7.94
CA PRO A 161 -10.68 -4.32 -7.24
C PRO A 161 -11.80 -5.01 -8.03
N PRO A 162 -11.72 -6.31 -8.30
CA PRO A 162 -12.72 -7.00 -9.11
C PRO A 162 -14.06 -7.21 -8.39
N GLY A 163 -14.06 -7.05 -7.06
CA GLY A 163 -15.24 -7.23 -6.21
C GLY A 163 -15.65 -5.97 -5.46
N LEU A 164 -16.65 -6.14 -4.61
CA LEU A 164 -17.15 -5.09 -3.72
C LEU A 164 -16.13 -4.81 -2.61
N THR A 165 -15.93 -3.53 -2.29
CA THR A 165 -15.08 -3.08 -1.20
C THR A 165 -15.84 -2.20 -0.21
N MET A 166 -15.26 -1.95 0.96
CA MET A 166 -15.82 -1.01 1.94
C MET A 166 -16.01 0.39 1.35
N PHE A 167 -15.13 0.80 0.42
CA PHE A 167 -15.26 2.10 -0.24
C PHE A 167 -16.53 2.19 -1.10
N ASP A 168 -16.90 1.11 -1.79
CA ASP A 168 -18.15 1.08 -2.58
C ASP A 168 -19.37 1.18 -1.67
N VAL A 169 -19.37 0.43 -0.58
CA VAL A 169 -20.48 0.36 0.37
C VAL A 169 -20.66 1.69 1.10
N LEU A 170 -19.57 2.25 1.63
CA LEU A 170 -19.59 3.52 2.35
C LEU A 170 -19.87 4.72 1.43
N ASN A 171 -19.42 4.68 0.19
CA ASN A 171 -19.75 5.71 -0.81
C ASN A 171 -21.25 5.74 -1.10
N ARG A 172 -21.89 4.57 -1.27
CA ARG A 172 -23.35 4.47 -1.43
C ARG A 172 -24.11 4.96 -0.20
N ALA A 173 -23.52 4.85 0.99
CA ALA A 173 -24.05 5.43 2.23
C ALA A 173 -23.69 6.91 2.42
N SER A 174 -23.18 7.58 1.37
CA SER A 174 -22.81 9.00 1.37
C SER A 174 -21.78 9.38 2.44
N GLN A 175 -20.91 8.46 2.82
CA GLN A 175 -19.80 8.76 3.74
C GLN A 175 -18.67 9.49 3.01
N ILE A 176 -17.94 10.36 3.73
CA ILE A 176 -16.73 10.99 3.21
C ILE A 176 -15.56 10.00 3.31
N LEU A 177 -14.89 9.71 2.20
CA LEU A 177 -13.86 8.68 2.10
C LEU A 177 -12.58 9.29 1.55
N ILE A 178 -11.58 9.44 2.41
CA ILE A 178 -10.29 10.03 2.08
C ILE A 178 -9.23 8.94 2.04
N GLY A 179 -8.59 8.76 0.89
CA GLY A 179 -7.39 7.93 0.74
C GLY A 179 -6.15 8.80 0.83
N VAL A 180 -5.22 8.49 1.74
CA VAL A 180 -3.95 9.23 1.90
C VAL A 180 -2.78 8.31 1.54
N GLY A 181 -1.79 8.85 0.85
CA GLY A 181 -0.64 8.08 0.34
C GLY A 181 -1.04 7.18 -0.83
N LYS A 182 -0.68 5.90 -0.78
CA LYS A 182 -0.91 4.90 -1.84
C LYS A 182 -2.36 4.49 -2.04
N VAL A 183 -3.24 4.74 -1.10
CA VAL A 183 -4.62 4.21 -1.10
C VAL A 183 -5.35 4.57 -2.38
N GLY A 184 -5.20 5.82 -2.86
CA GLY A 184 -5.80 6.25 -4.11
C GLY A 184 -5.38 5.42 -5.32
N ASP A 185 -4.10 5.13 -5.42
CA ASP A 185 -3.53 4.35 -6.52
C ASP A 185 -3.92 2.85 -6.41
N LEU A 186 -3.88 2.27 -5.21
CA LEU A 186 -4.20 0.84 -4.97
C LEU A 186 -5.67 0.48 -5.23
N PHE A 187 -6.56 1.45 -5.16
CA PHE A 187 -7.99 1.28 -5.48
C PHE A 187 -8.39 1.98 -6.78
N SER A 188 -7.43 2.52 -7.57
CA SER A 188 -7.70 3.30 -8.78
C SER A 188 -8.68 4.45 -8.54
N GLY A 189 -8.71 5.00 -7.34
CA GLY A 189 -9.63 6.05 -6.90
C GLY A 189 -11.07 5.59 -6.66
N ARG A 190 -11.39 4.31 -6.87
CA ARG A 190 -12.75 3.77 -6.79
C ARG A 190 -13.36 3.96 -5.39
N GLY A 191 -14.52 4.57 -5.34
CA GLY A 191 -15.29 4.81 -4.13
C GLY A 191 -14.77 5.96 -3.25
N LEU A 192 -13.57 6.49 -3.48
CA LEU A 192 -13.00 7.56 -2.69
C LEU A 192 -13.63 8.92 -3.04
N THR A 193 -13.94 9.72 -2.01
CA THR A 193 -14.32 11.13 -2.17
C THR A 193 -13.11 11.97 -2.58
N ARG A 194 -11.93 11.64 -2.03
CA ARG A 194 -10.68 12.33 -2.32
C ARG A 194 -9.48 11.41 -2.13
N SER A 195 -8.50 11.52 -3.03
CA SER A 195 -7.16 10.95 -2.88
C SER A 195 -6.16 12.07 -2.61
N VAL A 196 -5.31 11.87 -1.61
CA VAL A 196 -4.23 12.78 -1.21
C VAL A 196 -2.91 12.06 -1.37
N PRO A 197 -2.24 12.18 -2.52
CA PRO A 197 -0.95 11.52 -2.73
C PRO A 197 0.10 12.11 -1.79
N VAL A 198 0.96 11.25 -1.26
CA VAL A 198 2.06 11.62 -0.35
C VAL A 198 3.32 10.91 -0.82
N GLY A 199 4.38 11.66 -1.05
CA GLY A 199 5.64 11.12 -1.55
C GLY A 199 6.52 10.43 -0.51
N HIS A 200 6.32 10.73 0.78
CA HIS A 200 7.12 10.15 1.87
C HIS A 200 6.28 10.05 3.14
N TRP A 201 6.51 8.99 3.93
CA TRP A 201 5.75 8.71 5.14
C TRP A 201 5.78 9.85 6.19
N THR A 202 6.87 10.62 6.26
CA THR A 202 6.98 11.75 7.20
C THR A 202 5.93 12.83 6.98
N SER A 203 5.47 13.02 5.74
CA SER A 203 4.40 13.96 5.40
C SER A 203 3.00 13.38 5.60
N LEU A 204 2.88 12.05 5.69
CA LEU A 204 1.58 11.38 5.75
C LEU A 204 0.81 11.70 7.02
N LEU A 205 1.46 11.69 8.20
CA LEU A 205 0.80 12.04 9.46
C LEU A 205 0.28 13.48 9.45
N ALA A 206 1.02 14.42 8.86
CA ALA A 206 0.58 15.80 8.70
C ALA A 206 -0.67 15.89 7.80
N GLU A 207 -0.72 15.13 6.70
CA GLU A 207 -1.90 15.07 5.83
C GLU A 207 -3.08 14.40 6.54
N VAL A 208 -2.87 13.30 7.27
CA VAL A 208 -3.89 12.63 8.06
C VAL A 208 -4.49 13.59 9.10
N THR A 209 -3.67 14.27 9.90
CA THR A 209 -4.14 15.24 10.91
C THR A 209 -4.85 16.43 10.26
N GLY A 210 -4.35 16.89 9.10
CA GLY A 210 -4.96 17.95 8.30
C GLY A 210 -6.35 17.57 7.76
N MET A 211 -6.52 16.32 7.29
CA MET A 211 -7.81 15.80 6.84
C MET A 211 -8.75 15.54 8.01
N PHE A 212 -8.24 14.98 9.11
CA PHE A 212 -9.04 14.70 10.32
C PHE A 212 -9.78 15.94 10.83
N ARG A 213 -9.11 17.08 10.84
CA ARG A 213 -9.72 18.36 11.25
C ARG A 213 -10.80 18.88 10.29
N LYS A 214 -10.84 18.39 9.06
CA LYS A 214 -11.76 18.86 8.00
C LYS A 214 -12.93 17.90 7.76
N VAL A 215 -12.80 16.65 8.14
CA VAL A 215 -13.79 15.60 7.90
C VAL A 215 -14.56 15.34 9.17
N PRO A 216 -15.81 15.84 9.29
CA PRO A 216 -16.58 15.73 10.52
C PRO A 216 -17.07 14.30 10.79
N ARG A 217 -17.25 13.49 9.76
CA ARG A 217 -17.61 12.08 9.82
C ARG A 217 -17.20 11.38 8.51
N GLY A 218 -16.57 10.22 8.60
CA GLY A 218 -16.14 9.46 7.45
C GLY A 218 -14.95 8.57 7.77
N LEU A 219 -14.25 8.14 6.73
CA LEU A 219 -13.06 7.32 6.81
C LEU A 219 -11.84 8.07 6.24
N ILE A 220 -10.77 8.12 6.99
CA ILE A 220 -9.44 8.45 6.51
C ILE A 220 -8.63 7.17 6.50
N PHE A 221 -8.36 6.63 5.32
CA PHE A 221 -7.56 5.42 5.14
C PHE A 221 -6.20 5.80 4.60
N ALA A 222 -5.16 5.59 5.40
CA ALA A 222 -3.80 6.03 5.09
C ALA A 222 -2.89 4.83 4.84
N GLY A 223 -2.15 4.87 3.76
CA GLY A 223 -1.18 3.84 3.39
C GLY A 223 0.24 4.37 3.39
N LEU A 224 1.11 3.70 4.14
CA LEU A 224 2.51 4.02 4.35
C LEU A 224 3.43 2.95 3.81
N ASP A 225 4.62 3.37 3.36
CA ASP A 225 5.81 2.51 3.31
C ASP A 225 6.77 2.96 4.40
N LEU A 226 6.77 2.23 5.50
CA LEU A 226 7.68 2.47 6.62
C LEU A 226 8.90 1.57 6.59
N LEU A 227 8.79 0.41 5.92
CA LEU A 227 9.87 -0.58 5.92
C LEU A 227 10.78 -0.33 4.71
N GLU A 228 11.98 0.12 5.04
CA GLU A 228 13.09 0.32 4.09
C GLU A 228 13.83 -1.00 3.85
N SER A 229 14.72 -1.00 2.85
CA SER A 229 15.59 -2.15 2.57
C SER A 229 16.65 -2.41 3.65
N ASP A 230 16.96 -1.42 4.47
CA ASP A 230 17.85 -1.54 5.62
C ASP A 230 17.04 -1.71 6.91
N PRO A 231 17.24 -2.81 7.69
CA PRO A 231 16.59 -3.03 8.96
C PRO A 231 16.78 -1.90 9.99
N ALA A 232 17.94 -1.24 10.00
CA ALA A 232 18.21 -0.13 10.90
C ALA A 232 17.38 1.11 10.53
N GLN A 233 17.25 1.42 9.23
CA GLN A 233 16.39 2.49 8.74
C GLN A 233 14.92 2.19 9.01
N SER A 234 14.47 0.94 8.81
CA SER A 234 13.13 0.50 9.15
C SER A 234 12.82 0.68 10.64
N ALA A 235 13.74 0.30 11.52
CA ALA A 235 13.59 0.49 12.96
C ALA A 235 13.52 1.97 13.34
N ALA A 236 14.35 2.82 12.74
CA ALA A 236 14.32 4.27 12.97
C ALA A 236 13.01 4.90 12.49
N ALA A 237 12.51 4.49 11.32
CA ALA A 237 11.24 4.97 10.78
C ALA A 237 10.05 4.57 11.65
N LEU A 238 10.01 3.31 12.13
CA LEU A 238 8.99 2.84 13.06
C LEU A 238 9.03 3.59 14.40
N HIS A 239 10.22 3.84 14.93
CA HIS A 239 10.39 4.63 16.16
C HIS A 239 9.89 6.07 15.99
N ASP A 240 10.22 6.72 14.87
CA ASP A 240 9.75 8.09 14.61
C ASP A 240 8.22 8.13 14.36
N PHE A 241 7.67 7.13 13.66
CA PHE A 241 6.23 6.97 13.50
C PHE A 241 5.52 6.82 14.84
N ASP A 242 6.00 5.91 15.71
CA ASP A 242 5.45 5.68 17.05
C ASP A 242 5.42 6.98 17.89
N ARG A 243 6.55 7.71 17.90
CA ARG A 243 6.64 8.98 18.60
C ARG A 243 5.63 10.02 18.08
N ARG A 244 5.42 10.09 16.76
CA ARG A 244 4.52 11.06 16.13
C ARG A 244 3.05 10.62 16.12
N LEU A 245 2.79 9.34 16.41
CA LEU A 245 1.41 8.84 16.50
C LEU A 245 0.61 9.57 17.58
N SER A 246 1.27 10.10 18.63
CA SER A 246 0.65 10.95 19.64
C SER A 246 -0.08 12.16 19.03
N GLU A 247 0.45 12.73 17.91
CA GLU A 247 -0.19 13.85 17.20
C GLU A 247 -1.61 13.50 16.69
N VAL A 248 -1.84 12.22 16.33
CA VAL A 248 -3.16 11.71 15.92
C VAL A 248 -4.01 11.35 17.13
N LEU A 249 -3.42 10.69 18.13
CA LEU A 249 -4.12 10.26 19.34
C LEU A 249 -4.75 11.43 20.10
N GLU A 250 -4.07 12.58 20.17
CA GLU A 250 -4.56 13.79 20.82
C GLU A 250 -5.76 14.44 20.11
N LEU A 251 -5.99 14.11 18.84
CA LEU A 251 -7.12 14.63 18.08
C LEU A 251 -8.39 13.80 18.21
N LEU A 252 -8.31 12.56 18.72
CA LEU A 252 -9.44 11.65 18.78
C LEU A 252 -10.52 12.15 19.73
N GLY A 253 -11.73 12.32 19.22
CA GLY A 253 -12.93 12.64 19.99
C GLY A 253 -13.75 11.39 20.35
N PRO A 254 -14.82 11.56 21.14
CA PRO A 254 -15.59 10.43 21.71
C PRO A 254 -16.24 9.48 20.70
N GLY A 255 -16.31 9.85 19.44
CA GLY A 255 -16.88 9.02 18.36
C GLY A 255 -15.84 8.40 17.43
N ASP A 256 -14.57 8.63 17.69
CA ASP A 256 -13.51 8.25 16.77
C ASP A 256 -12.90 6.89 17.12
N LEU A 257 -12.52 6.17 16.07
CA LEU A 257 -11.79 4.91 16.09
C LEU A 257 -10.50 5.05 15.27
N LEU A 258 -9.36 4.84 15.89
CA LEU A 258 -8.08 4.69 15.22
C LEU A 258 -7.70 3.21 15.17
N VAL A 259 -7.34 2.72 13.97
CA VAL A 259 -6.76 1.39 13.80
C VAL A 259 -5.41 1.50 13.13
N VAL A 260 -4.42 0.77 13.64
CA VAL A 260 -3.08 0.62 13.04
C VAL A 260 -2.87 -0.86 12.75
N THR A 261 -2.51 -1.16 11.49
CA THR A 261 -2.27 -2.53 11.03
C THR A 261 -1.25 -2.55 9.88
N GLY A 262 -0.92 -3.73 9.36
CA GLY A 262 -0.11 -3.93 8.15
C GLY A 262 -0.92 -4.58 7.03
N ASP A 263 -0.44 -4.45 5.82
CA ASP A 263 -1.02 -5.04 4.60
C ASP A 263 -0.42 -6.42 4.27
N HIS A 264 0.75 -6.73 4.79
CA HIS A 264 1.42 -8.04 4.73
C HIS A 264 2.59 -8.07 5.73
N GLY A 265 3.12 -9.27 5.99
CA GLY A 265 4.38 -9.45 6.69
C GLY A 265 5.58 -9.16 5.78
N ARG A 266 6.74 -8.98 6.39
CA ARG A 266 8.04 -8.91 5.71
C ARG A 266 9.12 -9.52 6.58
N ASP A 267 9.92 -10.41 6.00
CA ASP A 267 11.06 -11.00 6.67
C ASP A 267 12.34 -10.24 6.31
N LEU A 268 12.80 -9.37 7.23
CA LEU A 268 13.97 -8.54 7.04
C LEU A 268 15.30 -9.32 7.06
N THR A 269 15.27 -10.61 7.31
CA THR A 269 16.45 -11.50 7.28
C THR A 269 16.69 -12.12 5.91
N LYS A 270 15.75 -11.95 4.97
CA LYS A 270 15.86 -12.44 3.60
C LYS A 270 16.27 -11.33 2.64
N ASP A 271 17.11 -11.66 1.68
CA ASP A 271 17.60 -10.71 0.69
C ASP A 271 16.54 -10.31 -0.36
N ASP A 272 15.48 -11.10 -0.52
CA ASP A 272 14.48 -10.89 -1.57
C ASP A 272 13.41 -9.84 -1.21
N TRP A 273 13.34 -9.41 0.05
CA TRP A 273 12.40 -8.40 0.56
C TRP A 273 10.94 -8.63 0.17
N ALA A 274 10.61 -9.86 -0.21
CA ALA A 274 9.28 -10.22 -0.66
C ALA A 274 8.25 -10.13 0.48
N PRO A 275 7.01 -9.72 0.18
CA PRO A 275 5.89 -9.83 1.12
C PRO A 275 5.72 -11.27 1.61
N THR A 276 5.44 -11.43 2.89
CA THR A 276 5.26 -12.73 3.55
C THR A 276 3.87 -12.86 4.16
N ARG A 277 3.51 -14.08 4.62
CA ARG A 277 2.16 -14.41 5.14
C ARG A 277 2.07 -14.43 6.65
N GLU A 278 2.99 -13.84 7.35
CA GLU A 278 2.88 -13.72 8.80
C GLU A 278 1.66 -12.86 9.17
N TYR A 279 1.15 -13.12 10.37
CA TYR A 279 0.13 -12.24 10.95
C TYR A 279 0.66 -10.83 11.11
N VAL A 280 -0.17 -9.86 10.78
CA VAL A 280 0.12 -8.45 11.03
C VAL A 280 -0.52 -7.97 12.32
N PRO A 281 -0.01 -6.91 12.98
CA PRO A 281 -0.62 -6.37 14.18
C PRO A 281 -2.01 -5.79 13.87
N LEU A 282 -2.93 -5.93 14.82
CA LEU A 282 -4.20 -5.22 14.86
C LEU A 282 -4.23 -4.42 16.14
N LEU A 283 -4.10 -3.11 16.06
CA LEU A 283 -4.15 -2.19 17.20
C LEU A 283 -5.30 -1.24 16.99
N ALA A 284 -6.20 -1.14 17.97
CA ALA A 284 -7.37 -0.28 17.90
C ALA A 284 -7.53 0.54 19.18
N THR A 285 -7.78 1.84 19.04
CA THR A 285 -8.01 2.74 20.16
C THR A 285 -8.98 3.87 19.82
N GLY A 286 -9.56 4.45 20.83
CA GLY A 286 -10.46 5.60 20.77
C GLY A 286 -11.05 5.90 22.15
N PRO A 287 -11.50 7.15 22.42
CA PRO A 287 -11.88 7.57 23.78
C PRO A 287 -13.06 6.82 24.42
N LYS A 288 -13.89 6.16 23.61
CA LYS A 288 -15.02 5.34 24.07
C LYS A 288 -14.84 3.84 23.80
N LEU A 289 -13.62 3.41 23.56
CA LEU A 289 -13.32 2.00 23.39
C LEU A 289 -12.86 1.36 24.70
N ALA A 290 -13.02 0.06 24.77
CA ALA A 290 -12.52 -0.73 25.89
C ALA A 290 -10.98 -0.76 25.91
N TYR A 291 -10.39 -0.85 27.09
CA TYR A 291 -8.94 -0.94 27.26
C TYR A 291 -8.51 -2.39 27.54
N GLY A 292 -7.36 -2.75 27.01
CA GLY A 292 -6.73 -4.06 27.29
C GLY A 292 -7.45 -5.26 26.68
N VAL A 293 -8.36 -5.06 25.74
CA VAL A 293 -9.07 -6.17 25.06
C VAL A 293 -8.15 -6.87 24.08
N ASN A 294 -7.97 -8.17 24.29
CA ASN A 294 -7.27 -9.02 23.35
C ASN A 294 -8.25 -9.60 22.32
N LEU A 295 -8.18 -9.13 21.08
CA LEU A 295 -9.00 -9.58 19.94
C LEU A 295 -8.56 -10.94 19.38
N GLY A 296 -7.48 -11.51 19.92
CA GLY A 296 -6.94 -12.80 19.45
C GLY A 296 -6.37 -12.73 18.04
N ILE A 297 -6.55 -13.84 17.31
CA ILE A 297 -6.17 -13.96 15.90
C ILE A 297 -7.45 -13.89 15.08
N ARG A 298 -7.55 -12.87 14.24
CA ARG A 298 -8.60 -12.74 13.24
C ARG A 298 -8.17 -13.47 11.98
N ALA A 299 -9.02 -14.33 11.44
CA ALA A 299 -8.70 -15.19 10.30
C ALA A 299 -8.45 -14.41 9.00
N SER A 300 -9.11 -13.26 8.85
CA SER A 300 -9.03 -12.42 7.66
C SER A 300 -8.87 -10.94 8.01
N ALA A 301 -8.06 -10.24 7.23
CA ALA A 301 -7.99 -8.78 7.26
C ALA A 301 -9.30 -8.10 6.81
N ALA A 302 -10.21 -8.82 6.16
CA ALA A 302 -11.55 -8.34 5.80
C ALA A 302 -12.42 -7.98 7.02
N ASP A 303 -12.08 -8.52 8.20
CA ASP A 303 -12.72 -8.17 9.46
C ASP A 303 -12.57 -6.68 9.78
N LEU A 304 -11.45 -6.08 9.40
CA LEU A 304 -11.24 -4.63 9.52
C LEU A 304 -12.25 -3.85 8.67
N GLY A 305 -12.37 -4.20 7.39
CA GLY A 305 -13.31 -3.53 6.49
C GLY A 305 -14.76 -3.65 6.98
N HIS A 306 -15.15 -4.84 7.46
CA HIS A 306 -16.48 -5.07 8.01
C HIS A 306 -16.73 -4.23 9.27
N THR A 307 -15.75 -4.15 10.17
CA THR A 307 -15.81 -3.31 11.37
C THR A 307 -15.97 -1.82 11.04
N ILE A 308 -15.22 -1.33 10.05
CA ILE A 308 -15.33 0.07 9.59
C ILE A 308 -16.70 0.36 8.98
N VAL A 309 -17.21 -0.56 8.14
CA VAL A 309 -18.54 -0.40 7.52
C VAL A 309 -19.65 -0.38 8.56
N GLU A 310 -19.56 -1.24 9.57
CA GLU A 310 -20.50 -1.23 10.69
C GLU A 310 -20.40 0.04 11.54
N ALA A 311 -19.18 0.47 11.89
CA ALA A 311 -18.96 1.70 12.68
C ALA A 311 -19.53 2.96 11.99
N LEU A 312 -19.44 3.02 10.66
CA LEU A 312 -19.96 4.11 9.85
C LEU A 312 -21.39 3.89 9.36
N GLN A 313 -22.05 2.79 9.76
CA GLN A 313 -23.43 2.45 9.38
C GLN A 313 -23.62 2.35 7.86
N GLY A 314 -22.62 1.79 7.16
CA GLY A 314 -22.60 1.72 5.69
C GLY A 314 -23.32 0.53 5.10
N GLY A 315 -23.71 -0.46 5.90
CA GLY A 315 -24.31 -1.72 5.43
C GLY A 315 -23.43 -2.94 5.74
N GLN A 316 -23.26 -3.84 4.77
CA GLN A 316 -22.52 -5.10 4.97
C GLN A 316 -21.54 -5.36 3.82
N LEU A 317 -20.48 -6.09 4.13
CA LEU A 317 -19.55 -6.68 3.17
C LEU A 317 -19.80 -8.19 3.06
N PRO A 318 -19.47 -8.80 1.91
CA PRO A 318 -19.68 -10.24 1.72
C PRO A 318 -18.69 -11.11 2.52
N VAL A 319 -17.57 -10.55 2.95
CA VAL A 319 -16.48 -11.23 3.66
C VAL A 319 -16.07 -10.43 4.88
N GLY A 320 -15.62 -11.12 5.93
CA GLY A 320 -15.18 -10.55 7.19
C GLY A 320 -16.26 -10.59 8.27
N GLU A 321 -15.81 -10.53 9.51
CA GLU A 321 -16.63 -10.46 10.71
C GLU A 321 -16.23 -9.24 11.53
N SER A 322 -17.18 -8.38 11.86
CA SER A 322 -16.92 -7.20 12.67
C SER A 322 -16.44 -7.57 14.08
N PHE A 323 -15.50 -6.82 14.57
CA PHE A 323 -15.08 -6.86 15.98
C PHE A 323 -15.51 -5.59 16.76
N LEU A 324 -16.41 -4.79 16.19
CA LEU A 324 -16.80 -3.52 16.77
C LEU A 324 -17.40 -3.68 18.17
N ASP A 325 -18.27 -4.65 18.38
CA ASP A 325 -18.88 -4.91 19.69
C ASP A 325 -17.87 -5.36 20.74
N ALA A 326 -16.82 -6.08 20.32
CA ALA A 326 -15.76 -6.51 21.23
C ALA A 326 -14.88 -5.34 21.74
N ILE A 327 -14.80 -4.24 21.00
CA ILE A 327 -13.98 -3.08 21.37
C ILE A 327 -14.78 -1.91 21.97
N ARG A 328 -16.10 -1.96 21.97
CA ARG A 328 -16.92 -0.94 22.65
C ARG A 328 -16.76 -1.02 24.16
N ALA A 329 -16.61 0.12 24.82
CA ALA A 329 -16.79 0.19 26.26
C ALA A 329 -18.27 -0.02 26.57
N GLY A 330 -18.56 -0.91 27.53
CA GLY A 330 -19.90 -1.19 27.98
C GLY A 330 -20.59 0.01 28.69
#